data_c3524822f835c4e984909fc1ef857236
#
_entry.id   c3524822f835c4e984909fc1ef857236
#
_cell.length_a   1.000
_cell.length_b   1.000
_cell.length_c   1.000
_cell.angle_alpha   90.00
_cell.angle_beta   90.00
_cell.angle_gamma   90.00
#
_symmetry.space_group_name_H-M   'P 1'
#
loop_
_entity.id
_entity.type
_entity.pdbx_description
1 polymer ?
#
loop_
_entity_poly.entity_id
_entity_poly.type
_entity_poly.pdbx_seq_one_letter_code
_entity_poly.pdbx_strand_id
1 'polypeptide(L)'
;MFTLITALAVTVLALTPADAAVKKAKDPLSCESRTFTSTPGPRFNDPEDPAAQMKIMGPIIDSINSASCGQTIRVAMYSMSNGQPGPDFANALIAAHQRGVIVKALMDAHSDNAIWQSMVTELGNDPQASSFAAMCPGGCLTHFDGSALHAKYYMLSGGSDANRTVTVSSANPTGAQANTAWNSSATVKGNVDLYNSYVSYFTAMAKGAINGPGPLAPDYYDSTNGTAARKLSPPSYQWPKARSRSDTWVDFLNNIKAPATINIAMFQWTSHGEPGDQNYLELPKKLVSLAGTGVKIHILITAAQVDDSVQSYLKNRANIDVHDTTRGTDANGNALHYTHDKYMMVSGNYAGTANSRVVFVGSSNWTSNGIWHNDESDLKLVGQSSYDPFMTDWQNQYDRCCGTATRQLGAEQRAEKAAREIPIDPRQLQE
;
A
#
# COMPACT_ATOMS: atom_id res chain seq x y z
N MET A 1 5.15 35.47 60.01
CA MET A 1 4.81 34.07 59.71
C MET A 1 5.09 33.88 58.23
N PHE A 2 6.33 33.47 57.89
CA PHE A 2 6.79 33.30 56.52
C PHE A 2 6.63 31.80 56.15
N THR A 3 5.81 31.53 55.18
CA THR A 3 5.60 30.18 54.69
C THR A 3 6.63 29.89 53.57
N LEU A 4 7.52 28.95 53.86
CA LEU A 4 8.48 28.44 52.84
C LEU A 4 7.73 27.52 51.86
N ILE A 5 7.74 27.89 50.58
CA ILE A 5 7.28 27.00 49.49
C ILE A 5 8.52 26.27 48.97
N THR A 6 8.60 24.97 49.27
CA THR A 6 9.60 24.06 48.69
C THR A 6 9.16 23.65 47.31
N ALA A 7 9.88 24.09 46.28
CA ALA A 7 9.70 23.64 44.93
C ALA A 7 10.32 22.23 44.76
N LEU A 8 9.48 21.25 44.46
CA LEU A 8 9.89 19.88 44.12
C LEU A 8 10.30 19.88 42.63
N ALA A 9 11.61 19.78 42.38
CA ALA A 9 12.10 19.59 41.01
C ALA A 9 11.85 18.14 40.58
N VAL A 10 10.90 17.96 39.65
CA VAL A 10 10.69 16.69 38.99
C VAL A 10 11.73 16.55 37.86
N THR A 11 12.74 15.73 38.11
CA THR A 11 13.71 15.35 37.07
C THR A 11 13.02 14.37 36.12
N VAL A 12 12.63 14.86 34.97
CA VAL A 12 12.21 13.98 33.85
C VAL A 12 13.46 13.30 33.32
N LEU A 13 13.67 12.04 33.67
CA LEU A 13 14.65 11.20 32.99
C LEU A 13 14.12 11.02 31.56
N ALA A 14 14.75 11.65 30.58
CA ALA A 14 14.62 11.32 29.19
C ALA A 14 15.17 9.88 29.01
N LEU A 15 14.28 8.93 28.80
CA LEU A 15 14.65 7.60 28.34
C LEU A 15 15.24 7.77 26.93
N THR A 16 16.56 7.72 26.82
CA THR A 16 17.22 7.52 25.54
C THR A 16 16.71 6.21 24.96
N PRO A 17 16.34 6.15 23.66
CA PRO A 17 16.04 4.86 23.01
C PRO A 17 17.24 3.94 23.26
N ALA A 18 16.98 2.77 23.82
CA ALA A 18 18.03 1.75 23.95
C ALA A 18 18.60 1.52 22.54
N ASP A 19 19.90 1.82 22.35
CA ASP A 19 20.60 1.48 21.13
C ASP A 19 20.47 -0.04 20.94
N ALA A 20 19.54 -0.44 20.07
CA ALA A 20 19.43 -1.83 19.70
C ALA A 20 20.75 -2.25 19.08
N ALA A 21 21.46 -3.16 19.74
CA ALA A 21 22.80 -3.59 19.31
C ALA A 21 22.76 -3.99 17.83
N VAL A 22 23.67 -3.41 17.05
CA VAL A 22 23.79 -3.73 15.62
C VAL A 22 24.15 -5.21 15.47
N LYS A 23 23.27 -5.99 14.89
CA LYS A 23 23.49 -7.40 14.56
C LYS A 23 24.04 -7.50 13.13
N LYS A 24 25.09 -8.27 12.95
CA LYS A 24 25.64 -8.58 11.61
C LYS A 24 24.83 -9.68 10.96
N ALA A 25 24.72 -9.64 9.62
CA ALA A 25 24.23 -10.75 8.83
C ALA A 25 25.12 -11.97 9.03
N LYS A 26 24.54 -13.16 8.98
CA LYS A 26 25.32 -14.41 8.89
C LYS A 26 25.90 -14.53 7.49
N ASP A 27 26.96 -15.32 7.35
CA ASP A 27 27.48 -15.67 6.03
C ASP A 27 26.51 -16.64 5.32
N PRO A 28 26.37 -16.52 3.99
CA PRO A 28 25.60 -17.48 3.21
C PRO A 28 26.17 -18.91 3.36
N LEU A 29 25.27 -19.91 3.38
CA LEU A 29 25.66 -21.32 3.47
C LEU A 29 26.20 -21.90 2.15
N SER A 30 25.71 -21.33 1.03
CA SER A 30 26.03 -21.79 -0.33
C SER A 30 25.95 -20.65 -1.33
N CYS A 31 26.37 -20.93 -2.57
CA CYS A 31 26.13 -20.05 -3.71
C CYS A 31 25.41 -20.86 -4.81
N GLU A 32 24.09 -20.76 -4.84
CA GLU A 32 23.25 -21.57 -5.74
C GLU A 32 22.77 -20.76 -6.93
N SER A 33 22.81 -21.38 -8.10
CA SER A 33 22.19 -20.88 -9.32
C SER A 33 20.79 -21.49 -9.50
N ARG A 34 19.81 -20.66 -9.82
CA ARG A 34 18.42 -21.08 -10.10
C ARG A 34 17.92 -20.39 -11.36
N THR A 35 16.91 -20.97 -11.98
CA THR A 35 16.22 -20.30 -13.08
C THR A 35 15.25 -19.27 -12.50
N PHE A 36 15.51 -17.98 -12.76
CA PHE A 36 14.68 -16.91 -12.28
C PHE A 36 13.30 -16.93 -12.94
N THR A 37 12.26 -16.89 -12.13
CA THR A 37 10.85 -16.82 -12.57
C THR A 37 10.18 -15.61 -11.92
N SER A 38 9.44 -14.86 -12.70
CA SER A 38 8.54 -13.81 -12.25
C SER A 38 7.50 -13.57 -13.33
N THR A 39 6.25 -13.51 -12.96
CA THR A 39 5.13 -13.32 -13.90
C THR A 39 4.62 -11.89 -13.79
N PRO A 40 4.76 -11.06 -14.83
CA PRO A 40 4.25 -9.69 -14.84
C PRO A 40 2.73 -9.65 -14.91
N GLY A 41 2.17 -8.48 -14.60
CA GLY A 41 0.76 -8.16 -14.67
C GLY A 41 0.06 -8.01 -13.31
N PRO A 42 -1.23 -7.65 -13.34
CA PRO A 42 -2.07 -7.53 -12.16
C PRO A 42 -2.38 -8.88 -11.50
N ARG A 43 -2.57 -8.86 -10.18
CA ARG A 43 -3.04 -10.01 -9.39
C ARG A 43 -3.94 -9.54 -8.28
N PHE A 44 -4.89 -10.39 -7.94
CA PHE A 44 -5.91 -10.14 -6.94
C PHE A 44 -6.06 -11.39 -6.08
N ASN A 45 -6.19 -11.22 -4.77
CA ASN A 45 -6.67 -12.31 -3.94
C ASN A 45 -8.20 -12.23 -3.84
N ASP A 46 -8.80 -13.34 -3.45
CA ASP A 46 -10.20 -13.42 -3.07
C ASP A 46 -10.25 -14.05 -1.67
N PRO A 47 -10.59 -13.27 -0.63
CA PRO A 47 -10.59 -13.79 0.73
C PRO A 47 -11.69 -14.85 0.95
N GLU A 48 -12.74 -14.88 0.14
CA GLU A 48 -13.83 -15.85 0.22
C GLU A 48 -13.52 -17.18 -0.51
N ASP A 49 -12.48 -17.21 -1.34
CA ASP A 49 -12.02 -18.41 -2.03
C ASP A 49 -10.64 -18.85 -1.50
N PRO A 50 -10.57 -19.92 -0.69
CA PRO A 50 -9.29 -20.42 -0.16
C PRO A 50 -8.22 -20.68 -1.23
N ALA A 51 -8.62 -21.05 -2.46
CA ALA A 51 -7.68 -21.25 -3.58
C ALA A 51 -7.13 -19.94 -4.16
N ALA A 52 -7.77 -18.81 -3.82
CA ALA A 52 -7.40 -17.49 -4.31
C ALA A 52 -6.70 -16.61 -3.26
N GLN A 53 -6.75 -16.96 -1.98
CA GLN A 53 -6.15 -16.17 -0.88
C GLN A 53 -4.66 -15.89 -1.09
N MET A 54 -3.92 -16.83 -1.70
CA MET A 54 -2.48 -16.71 -1.93
C MET A 54 -2.09 -16.17 -3.33
N LYS A 55 -3.04 -15.71 -4.13
CA LYS A 55 -2.77 -15.25 -5.52
C LYS A 55 -1.87 -14.01 -5.62
N ILE A 56 -1.70 -13.25 -4.56
CA ILE A 56 -0.74 -12.13 -4.48
C ILE A 56 0.59 -12.61 -3.92
N MET A 57 0.59 -13.15 -2.70
CA MET A 57 1.84 -13.47 -2.01
C MET A 57 2.53 -14.73 -2.56
N GLY A 58 1.80 -15.72 -3.03
CA GLY A 58 2.37 -16.93 -3.63
C GLY A 58 3.37 -16.63 -4.75
N PRO A 59 2.98 -15.92 -5.83
CA PRO A 59 3.91 -15.54 -6.90
C PRO A 59 5.09 -14.67 -6.48
N ILE A 60 4.94 -13.85 -5.43
CA ILE A 60 6.05 -13.08 -4.86
C ILE A 60 7.04 -14.03 -4.18
N ILE A 61 6.56 -14.96 -3.37
CA ILE A 61 7.36 -16.00 -2.70
C ILE A 61 8.06 -16.88 -3.74
N ASP A 62 7.37 -17.31 -4.79
CA ASP A 62 7.95 -18.10 -5.89
C ASP A 62 9.09 -17.35 -6.59
N SER A 63 8.90 -16.05 -6.83
CA SER A 63 9.96 -15.21 -7.42
C SER A 63 11.17 -15.10 -6.50
N ILE A 64 10.99 -14.93 -5.19
CA ILE A 64 12.05 -14.94 -4.18
C ILE A 64 12.79 -16.28 -4.18
N ASN A 65 12.05 -17.39 -4.21
CA ASN A 65 12.61 -18.74 -4.23
C ASN A 65 13.41 -19.05 -5.51
N SER A 66 13.10 -18.37 -6.61
CA SER A 66 13.79 -18.53 -7.89
C SER A 66 15.07 -17.69 -8.05
N ALA A 67 15.35 -16.79 -7.09
CA ALA A 67 16.53 -15.92 -7.16
C ALA A 67 17.82 -16.70 -6.93
N SER A 68 18.86 -16.40 -7.73
CA SER A 68 20.18 -17.00 -7.69
C SER A 68 21.16 -16.22 -6.80
N CYS A 69 22.22 -16.90 -6.37
CA CYS A 69 23.39 -16.27 -5.74
C CYS A 69 23.86 -15.02 -6.50
N GLY A 70 24.22 -13.96 -5.75
CA GLY A 70 24.63 -12.65 -6.28
C GLY A 70 23.49 -11.75 -6.76
N GLN A 71 22.27 -12.27 -6.90
CA GLN A 71 21.12 -11.42 -7.19
C GLN A 71 20.68 -10.65 -5.94
N THR A 72 19.92 -9.58 -6.12
CA THR A 72 19.45 -8.72 -5.02
C THR A 72 17.93 -8.72 -4.95
N ILE A 73 17.43 -8.93 -3.75
CA ILE A 73 16.03 -8.74 -3.36
C ILE A 73 15.94 -7.51 -2.44
N ARG A 74 14.97 -6.62 -2.70
CA ARG A 74 14.61 -5.51 -1.81
C ARG A 74 13.13 -5.57 -1.54
N VAL A 75 12.75 -5.48 -0.28
CA VAL A 75 11.35 -5.45 0.15
C VAL A 75 11.12 -4.30 1.11
N ALA A 76 10.03 -3.57 0.92
CA ALA A 76 9.55 -2.59 1.87
C ALA A 76 8.08 -2.91 2.15
N MET A 77 7.70 -2.96 3.43
CA MET A 77 6.35 -3.33 3.84
C MET A 77 5.95 -2.64 5.14
N TYR A 78 4.65 -2.48 5.33
CA TYR A 78 4.12 -1.90 6.55
C TYR A 78 4.09 -2.93 7.68
N SER A 79 3.66 -4.15 7.40
CA SER A 79 3.54 -5.18 8.42
C SER A 79 3.79 -6.60 7.88
N MET A 80 4.03 -7.52 8.80
CA MET A 80 4.09 -8.95 8.56
C MET A 80 3.57 -9.66 9.82
N SER A 81 2.72 -10.66 9.67
CA SER A 81 2.16 -11.37 10.83
C SER A 81 2.73 -12.78 11.02
N ASN A 82 2.53 -13.34 12.22
CA ASN A 82 2.88 -14.73 12.52
C ASN A 82 1.93 -15.75 11.85
N GLY A 83 0.82 -15.29 11.27
CA GLY A 83 -0.08 -16.10 10.43
C GLY A 83 0.37 -16.13 8.97
N GLN A 84 -0.01 -17.21 8.24
CA GLN A 84 0.27 -17.30 6.81
C GLN A 84 -0.38 -16.13 6.05
N PRO A 85 0.35 -15.50 5.09
CA PRO A 85 1.59 -15.94 4.44
C PRO A 85 2.90 -15.42 5.08
N GLY A 86 2.85 -14.73 6.22
CA GLY A 86 4.04 -14.12 6.84
C GLY A 86 5.21 -15.08 7.04
N PRO A 87 5.03 -16.25 7.69
CA PRO A 87 6.10 -17.23 7.88
C PRO A 87 6.71 -17.73 6.57
N ASP A 88 5.90 -18.02 5.54
CA ASP A 88 6.40 -18.51 4.25
C ASP A 88 7.21 -17.43 3.54
N PHE A 89 6.77 -16.17 3.62
CA PHE A 89 7.48 -15.04 3.04
C PHE A 89 8.84 -14.81 3.73
N ALA A 90 8.87 -14.80 5.06
CA ALA A 90 10.11 -14.64 5.83
C ALA A 90 11.09 -15.80 5.58
N ASN A 91 10.60 -17.04 5.60
CA ASN A 91 11.40 -18.22 5.31
C ASN A 91 11.98 -18.20 3.90
N ALA A 92 11.24 -17.72 2.91
CA ALA A 92 11.72 -17.56 1.54
C ALA A 92 12.90 -16.56 1.48
N LEU A 93 12.82 -15.43 2.19
CA LEU A 93 13.88 -14.43 2.26
C LEU A 93 15.12 -14.96 2.99
N ILE A 94 14.94 -15.66 4.12
CA ILE A 94 16.00 -16.31 4.86
C ILE A 94 16.72 -17.36 3.98
N ALA A 95 15.95 -18.24 3.34
CA ALA A 95 16.50 -19.26 2.44
C ALA A 95 17.19 -18.65 1.21
N ALA A 96 16.68 -17.50 0.71
CA ALA A 96 17.37 -16.76 -0.34
C ALA A 96 18.74 -16.26 0.11
N HIS A 97 18.84 -15.69 1.31
CA HIS A 97 20.12 -15.26 1.87
C HIS A 97 21.09 -16.43 2.04
N GLN A 98 20.62 -17.53 2.61
CA GLN A 98 21.45 -18.73 2.86
C GLN A 98 22.07 -19.32 1.57
N ARG A 99 21.40 -19.14 0.42
CA ARG A 99 21.94 -19.56 -0.89
C ARG A 99 22.69 -18.45 -1.65
N GLY A 100 23.07 -17.37 -0.98
CA GLY A 100 23.94 -16.32 -1.52
C GLY A 100 23.23 -15.16 -2.23
N VAL A 101 21.90 -15.04 -2.08
CA VAL A 101 21.16 -13.85 -2.55
C VAL A 101 21.34 -12.70 -1.56
N ILE A 102 21.54 -11.49 -2.06
CA ILE A 102 21.58 -10.27 -1.26
C ILE A 102 20.15 -9.89 -0.92
N VAL A 103 19.79 -9.91 0.37
CA VAL A 103 18.42 -9.62 0.84
C VAL A 103 18.41 -8.36 1.69
N LYS A 104 17.59 -7.39 1.30
CA LYS A 104 17.41 -6.11 2.00
C LYS A 104 15.94 -5.91 2.30
N ALA A 105 15.60 -5.84 3.58
CA ALA A 105 14.22 -5.70 4.03
C ALA A 105 14.06 -4.47 4.94
N LEU A 106 13.01 -3.69 4.69
CA LEU A 106 12.54 -2.59 5.54
C LEU A 106 11.09 -2.85 5.95
N MET A 107 10.78 -2.60 7.22
CA MET A 107 9.43 -2.71 7.76
C MET A 107 9.16 -1.57 8.74
N ASP A 108 7.90 -1.19 8.89
CA ASP A 108 7.51 -0.25 9.92
C ASP A 108 7.70 -0.85 11.33
N ALA A 109 8.18 -0.07 12.28
CA ALA A 109 8.56 -0.58 13.60
C ALA A 109 7.36 -1.00 14.48
N HIS A 110 6.13 -0.60 14.14
CA HIS A 110 4.95 -1.04 14.90
C HIS A 110 4.67 -2.54 14.77
N SER A 111 5.19 -3.19 13.72
CA SER A 111 4.98 -4.62 13.41
C SER A 111 6.09 -5.54 13.90
N ASP A 112 6.89 -5.13 14.88
CA ASP A 112 7.93 -6.01 15.45
C ASP A 112 7.31 -7.28 16.07
N ASN A 113 7.73 -8.44 15.58
CA ASN A 113 7.23 -9.73 16.01
C ASN A 113 8.26 -10.85 15.84
N ALA A 114 7.95 -12.06 16.32
CA ALA A 114 8.89 -13.18 16.29
C ALA A 114 9.37 -13.57 14.90
N ILE A 115 8.52 -13.46 13.87
CA ILE A 115 8.90 -13.78 12.49
C ILE A 115 9.89 -12.74 11.95
N TRP A 116 9.64 -11.44 12.20
CA TRP A 116 10.60 -10.40 11.86
C TRP A 116 11.94 -10.60 12.56
N GLN A 117 11.92 -10.92 13.87
CA GLN A 117 13.14 -11.19 14.63
C GLN A 117 13.93 -12.40 14.11
N SER A 118 13.27 -13.38 13.50
CA SER A 118 13.97 -14.49 12.81
C SER A 118 14.74 -13.99 11.58
N MET A 119 14.16 -13.06 10.81
CA MET A 119 14.87 -12.41 9.69
C MET A 119 16.05 -11.56 10.18
N VAL A 120 15.85 -10.77 11.26
CA VAL A 120 16.94 -9.98 11.87
C VAL A 120 18.09 -10.89 12.36
N THR A 121 17.77 -12.07 12.88
CA THR A 121 18.76 -13.05 13.34
C THR A 121 19.62 -13.61 12.20
N GLU A 122 19.04 -13.73 11.00
CA GLU A 122 19.75 -14.23 9.81
C GLU A 122 20.42 -13.12 9.01
N LEU A 123 19.70 -12.04 8.73
CA LEU A 123 20.09 -10.97 7.83
C LEU A 123 20.88 -9.84 8.51
N GLY A 124 20.87 -9.80 9.85
CA GLY A 124 21.33 -8.62 10.59
C GLY A 124 20.34 -7.44 10.49
N ASN A 125 20.64 -6.32 11.15
CA ASN A 125 19.80 -5.13 11.15
C ASN A 125 20.55 -3.84 10.76
N ASP A 126 21.75 -3.97 10.16
CA ASP A 126 22.53 -2.82 9.69
C ASP A 126 22.13 -2.46 8.24
N PRO A 127 21.41 -1.36 7.99
CA PRO A 127 21.02 -0.95 6.64
C PRO A 127 22.20 -0.60 5.71
N GLN A 128 23.43 -0.48 6.23
CA GLN A 128 24.65 -0.27 5.45
C GLN A 128 25.25 -1.58 4.95
N ALA A 129 24.85 -2.71 5.54
CA ALA A 129 25.33 -4.03 5.13
C ALA A 129 24.79 -4.45 3.76
N SER A 130 25.40 -5.49 3.18
CA SER A 130 24.95 -6.09 1.92
C SER A 130 23.55 -6.70 2.07
N SER A 131 23.31 -7.44 3.16
CA SER A 131 21.98 -7.96 3.55
C SER A 131 21.58 -7.40 4.90
N PHE A 132 20.28 -7.15 5.10
CA PHE A 132 19.75 -6.68 6.37
C PHE A 132 18.21 -6.83 6.44
N ALA A 133 17.69 -6.81 7.66
CA ALA A 133 16.28 -6.61 7.98
C ALA A 133 16.21 -5.49 9.03
N ALA A 134 15.83 -4.28 8.62
CA ALA A 134 15.81 -3.09 9.47
C ALA A 134 14.40 -2.49 9.55
N MET A 135 14.11 -1.81 10.65
CA MET A 135 12.84 -1.15 10.90
C MET A 135 12.98 0.36 10.78
N CYS A 136 11.89 0.99 10.34
CA CYS A 136 11.74 2.44 10.36
C CYS A 136 10.81 2.81 11.53
N PRO A 137 11.25 3.67 12.45
CA PRO A 137 10.41 4.16 13.54
C PRO A 137 9.40 5.20 13.02
N GLY A 138 8.26 4.73 12.48
CA GLY A 138 7.36 5.51 11.67
C GLY A 138 7.79 5.55 10.21
N GLY A 139 7.44 6.58 9.44
CA GLY A 139 7.96 6.72 8.07
C GLY A 139 9.48 6.83 8.04
N CYS A 140 10.14 6.10 7.15
CA CYS A 140 11.60 6.16 6.99
C CYS A 140 12.07 7.55 6.54
N LEU A 141 11.26 8.24 5.75
CA LEU A 141 11.58 9.52 5.11
C LEU A 141 10.82 10.70 5.71
N THR A 142 9.85 10.45 6.55
CA THR A 142 8.98 11.49 7.11
C THR A 142 9.13 11.62 8.63
N HIS A 143 8.73 12.78 9.15
CA HIS A 143 8.90 13.16 10.56
C HIS A 143 7.61 13.47 11.27
N PHE A 144 6.48 13.13 10.70
CA PHE A 144 5.21 13.47 11.27
C PHE A 144 4.80 12.42 12.29
N ASP A 145 4.26 12.85 13.41
CA ASP A 145 3.61 11.95 14.34
C ASP A 145 2.53 11.15 13.61
N GLY A 146 2.58 9.82 13.74
CA GLY A 146 1.68 8.91 13.08
C GLY A 146 1.99 8.61 11.61
N SER A 147 3.11 9.11 11.04
CA SER A 147 3.60 8.62 9.74
C SER A 147 4.09 7.18 9.84
N ALA A 148 4.09 6.47 8.71
CA ALA A 148 4.48 5.07 8.63
C ALA A 148 5.25 4.76 7.34
N LEU A 149 6.08 3.74 7.38
CA LEU A 149 6.49 3.02 6.18
C LEU A 149 5.30 2.18 5.72
N HIS A 150 4.39 2.78 4.98
CA HIS A 150 3.15 2.11 4.55
C HIS A 150 3.23 1.55 3.12
N ALA A 151 4.31 1.80 2.39
CA ALA A 151 4.57 1.18 1.10
C ALA A 151 4.62 -0.35 1.19
N LYS A 152 4.15 -1.04 0.15
CA LYS A 152 4.28 -2.48 0.00
C LYS A 152 4.80 -2.77 -1.40
N TYR A 153 6.12 -2.92 -1.51
CA TYR A 153 6.73 -3.30 -2.79
C TYR A 153 7.87 -4.29 -2.63
N TYR A 154 8.06 -5.07 -3.68
CA TYR A 154 8.97 -6.21 -3.75
C TYR A 154 9.77 -6.11 -5.04
N MET A 155 11.10 -6.10 -4.93
CA MET A 155 11.99 -5.91 -6.07
C MET A 155 12.98 -7.05 -6.17
N LEU A 156 13.18 -7.55 -7.38
CA LEU A 156 14.16 -8.60 -7.67
C LEU A 156 15.03 -8.20 -8.87
N SER A 157 16.34 -8.32 -8.76
CA SER A 157 17.25 -7.97 -9.86
C SER A 157 17.24 -8.99 -11.01
N GLY A 158 16.87 -10.25 -10.72
CA GLY A 158 16.64 -11.32 -11.71
C GLY A 158 17.83 -11.68 -12.59
N GLY A 159 19.02 -11.15 -12.34
CA GLY A 159 20.26 -11.49 -13.04
C GLY A 159 20.44 -10.85 -14.44
N SER A 160 19.44 -10.16 -14.96
CA SER A 160 19.50 -9.41 -16.23
C SER A 160 18.48 -8.26 -16.24
N ASP A 161 18.66 -7.29 -17.13
CA ASP A 161 17.73 -6.17 -17.27
C ASP A 161 16.32 -6.63 -17.64
N ALA A 162 16.17 -7.63 -18.50
CA ALA A 162 14.88 -8.21 -18.88
C ALA A 162 14.16 -8.91 -17.71
N ASN A 163 14.87 -9.24 -16.65
CA ASN A 163 14.34 -9.92 -15.46
C ASN A 163 14.15 -8.99 -14.27
N ARG A 164 14.60 -7.73 -14.33
CA ARG A 164 14.36 -6.76 -13.26
C ARG A 164 12.87 -6.61 -13.01
N THR A 165 12.47 -6.85 -11.76
CA THR A 165 11.06 -6.93 -11.38
C THR A 165 10.76 -5.95 -10.26
N VAL A 166 9.65 -5.24 -10.38
CA VAL A 166 9.03 -4.41 -9.33
C VAL A 166 7.58 -4.86 -9.19
N THR A 167 7.20 -5.28 -8.01
CA THR A 167 5.80 -5.56 -7.65
C THR A 167 5.37 -4.55 -6.60
N VAL A 168 4.24 -3.88 -6.83
CA VAL A 168 3.58 -3.00 -5.86
C VAL A 168 2.26 -3.63 -5.46
N SER A 169 1.88 -3.53 -4.19
CA SER A 169 0.68 -4.18 -3.66
C SER A 169 -0.05 -3.31 -2.63
N SER A 170 -1.35 -3.54 -2.49
CA SER A 170 -2.12 -3.11 -1.32
C SER A 170 -1.93 -4.05 -0.13
N ALA A 171 -1.53 -5.31 -0.38
CA ALA A 171 -1.40 -6.36 0.62
C ALA A 171 -0.03 -6.38 1.31
N ASN A 172 -0.05 -6.56 2.63
CA ASN A 172 1.09 -7.02 3.42
C ASN A 172 1.12 -8.57 3.48
N PRO A 173 2.25 -9.20 3.82
CA PRO A 173 2.31 -10.63 4.09
C PRO A 173 1.69 -10.99 5.46
N THR A 174 0.38 -10.79 5.60
CA THR A 174 -0.37 -11.06 6.83
C THR A 174 -1.56 -11.99 6.59
N GLY A 175 -1.93 -12.77 7.62
CA GLY A 175 -3.06 -13.69 7.54
C GLY A 175 -4.39 -12.96 7.35
N ALA A 176 -4.57 -11.83 8.00
CA ALA A 176 -5.79 -11.04 7.88
C ALA A 176 -5.99 -10.55 6.44
N GLN A 177 -4.95 -10.00 5.81
CA GLN A 177 -5.09 -9.49 4.45
C GLN A 177 -5.25 -10.60 3.40
N ALA A 178 -4.74 -11.79 3.64
CA ALA A 178 -4.99 -12.92 2.76
C ALA A 178 -6.43 -13.46 2.88
N ASN A 179 -6.96 -13.53 4.12
CA ASN A 179 -8.16 -14.31 4.44
C ASN A 179 -9.43 -13.46 4.63
N THR A 180 -9.30 -12.15 4.83
CA THR A 180 -10.44 -11.28 5.15
C THR A 180 -10.58 -10.09 4.21
N ALA A 181 -9.53 -9.70 3.50
CA ALA A 181 -9.53 -8.49 2.69
C ALA A 181 -9.25 -8.75 1.22
N TRP A 182 -10.03 -8.14 0.33
CA TRP A 182 -9.67 -8.04 -1.08
C TRP A 182 -8.51 -7.09 -1.26
N ASN A 183 -7.50 -7.54 -1.95
CA ASN A 183 -6.29 -6.79 -2.25
C ASN A 183 -5.88 -6.97 -3.71
N SER A 184 -5.06 -6.05 -4.19
CA SER A 184 -4.49 -6.06 -5.52
C SER A 184 -2.97 -5.87 -5.49
N SER A 185 -2.33 -6.32 -6.56
CA SER A 185 -0.94 -6.03 -6.84
C SER A 185 -0.70 -5.88 -8.34
N ALA A 186 0.40 -5.24 -8.69
CA ALA A 186 0.84 -5.14 -10.07
C ALA A 186 2.35 -5.40 -10.14
N THR A 187 2.74 -6.33 -11.02
CA THR A 187 4.14 -6.69 -11.27
C THR A 187 4.58 -6.16 -12.63
N VAL A 188 5.63 -5.36 -12.64
CA VAL A 188 6.31 -4.87 -13.84
C VAL A 188 7.67 -5.56 -13.96
N LYS A 189 7.94 -6.16 -15.11
CA LYS A 189 9.17 -6.88 -15.41
C LYS A 189 9.87 -6.26 -16.62
N GLY A 190 11.20 -6.15 -16.58
CA GLY A 190 12.03 -5.68 -17.67
C GLY A 190 12.05 -4.15 -17.87
N ASN A 191 11.44 -3.38 -16.97
CA ASN A 191 11.52 -1.92 -16.99
C ASN A 191 12.67 -1.46 -16.09
N VAL A 192 13.83 -1.20 -16.71
CA VAL A 192 15.09 -0.83 -16.01
C VAL A 192 14.97 0.51 -15.31
N ASP A 193 14.34 1.49 -15.93
CA ASP A 193 14.20 2.84 -15.37
C ASP A 193 13.30 2.83 -14.14
N LEU A 194 12.16 2.13 -14.22
CA LEU A 194 11.29 1.92 -13.09
C LEU A 194 12.04 1.22 -11.95
N TYR A 195 12.75 0.13 -12.24
CA TYR A 195 13.53 -0.60 -11.24
C TYR A 195 14.57 0.30 -10.56
N ASN A 196 15.32 1.07 -11.33
CA ASN A 196 16.34 1.98 -10.80
C ASN A 196 15.74 3.12 -9.97
N SER A 197 14.57 3.63 -10.34
CA SER A 197 13.81 4.61 -9.55
C SER A 197 13.47 4.04 -8.16
N TYR A 198 12.99 2.79 -8.11
CA TYR A 198 12.71 2.11 -6.85
C TYR A 198 13.98 1.75 -6.05
N VAL A 199 15.11 1.45 -6.70
CA VAL A 199 16.41 1.30 -6.00
C VAL A 199 16.78 2.60 -5.29
N SER A 200 16.61 3.74 -5.95
CA SER A 200 16.90 5.06 -5.36
C SER A 200 15.99 5.35 -4.18
N TYR A 201 14.71 5.07 -4.31
CA TYR A 201 13.71 5.23 -3.24
C TYR A 201 14.02 4.34 -2.04
N PHE A 202 14.25 3.03 -2.26
CA PHE A 202 14.64 2.10 -1.20
C PHE A 202 15.94 2.52 -0.48
N THR A 203 16.93 2.99 -1.25
CA THR A 203 18.22 3.44 -0.69
C THR A 203 18.04 4.65 0.22
N ALA A 204 17.17 5.56 -0.14
CA ALA A 204 16.85 6.72 0.70
C ALA A 204 16.13 6.30 1.99
N MET A 205 15.15 5.38 1.90
CA MET A 205 14.47 4.83 3.08
C MET A 205 15.43 4.09 4.01
N ALA A 206 16.36 3.28 3.46
CA ALA A 206 17.38 2.59 4.25
C ALA A 206 18.29 3.57 5.02
N LYS A 207 18.62 4.72 4.42
CA LYS A 207 19.35 5.80 5.12
C LYS A 207 18.50 6.43 6.24
N GLY A 208 17.20 6.64 6.00
CA GLY A 208 16.27 7.16 6.99
C GLY A 208 16.13 6.22 8.19
N ALA A 209 16.12 4.91 7.97
CA ALA A 209 16.08 3.91 9.04
C ALA A 209 17.29 3.96 9.99
N ILE A 210 18.46 4.44 9.52
CA ILE A 210 19.67 4.60 10.36
C ILE A 210 19.61 5.88 11.19
N ASN A 211 19.23 6.97 10.54
CA ASN A 211 19.40 8.31 11.11
C ASN A 211 18.16 8.78 11.87
N GLY A 212 17.15 7.91 11.96
CA GLY A 212 15.82 8.34 12.34
C GLY A 212 15.24 9.29 11.28
N PRO A 213 14.01 9.73 11.48
CA PRO A 213 13.37 10.64 10.55
C PRO A 213 14.25 11.91 10.36
N GLY A 214 14.81 12.17 9.16
CA GLY A 214 15.62 13.31 8.75
C GLY A 214 14.76 14.49 8.26
N PRO A 215 15.27 15.64 7.86
CA PRO A 215 14.49 16.72 7.26
C PRO A 215 13.73 16.19 6.05
N LEU A 216 12.55 16.77 5.76
CA LEU A 216 11.67 16.40 4.63
C LEU A 216 12.49 15.88 3.45
N ALA A 217 12.27 14.61 3.14
CA ALA A 217 12.97 13.97 2.06
C ALA A 217 12.71 14.70 0.74
N PRO A 218 13.68 14.71 -0.17
CA PRO A 218 13.44 15.18 -1.51
C PRO A 218 12.24 14.44 -2.10
N ASP A 219 11.49 15.12 -2.93
CA ASP A 219 10.34 14.59 -3.63
C ASP A 219 10.77 13.43 -4.55
N TYR A 220 10.51 12.20 -4.11
CA TYR A 220 10.71 10.97 -4.90
C TYR A 220 9.56 10.70 -5.86
N TYR A 221 8.62 11.61 -5.92
CA TYR A 221 7.51 11.55 -6.83
C TYR A 221 7.99 11.87 -8.24
N ASP A 222 8.17 10.85 -9.04
CA ASP A 222 8.40 10.97 -10.47
C ASP A 222 7.04 11.14 -11.16
N SER A 223 6.50 12.35 -11.06
CA SER A 223 5.29 12.67 -11.78
C SER A 223 5.61 12.82 -13.24
N THR A 224 4.97 12.02 -14.03
CA THR A 224 4.88 12.24 -15.47
C THR A 224 4.03 13.46 -15.84
N ASN A 225 3.67 14.32 -14.89
CA ASN A 225 3.01 15.57 -15.15
C ASN A 225 3.98 16.54 -15.81
N GLY A 226 4.28 16.27 -17.07
CA GLY A 226 4.78 17.26 -18.00
C GLY A 226 6.26 17.58 -18.01
N THR A 227 7.10 17.11 -17.11
CA THR A 227 8.55 17.16 -17.32
C THR A 227 8.97 15.95 -18.15
N ALA A 228 9.01 16.15 -19.42
CA ALA A 228 9.21 15.17 -20.47
C ALA A 228 10.57 14.42 -20.43
N ALA A 229 11.37 14.56 -19.41
CA ALA A 229 12.71 14.02 -19.37
C ALA A 229 12.78 12.53 -18.98
N ARG A 230 11.77 11.98 -18.31
CA ARG A 230 11.73 10.55 -17.94
C ARG A 230 10.32 10.00 -18.01
N LYS A 231 9.91 9.55 -19.15
CA LYS A 231 8.73 8.72 -19.28
C LYS A 231 9.10 7.32 -18.83
N LEU A 232 8.91 6.99 -17.55
CA LEU A 232 8.87 5.61 -17.11
C LEU A 232 7.59 4.98 -17.65
N SER A 233 7.68 3.77 -18.15
CA SER A 233 6.52 3.02 -18.59
C SER A 233 6.50 1.67 -17.85
N PRO A 234 5.53 1.42 -16.99
CA PRO A 234 4.52 2.35 -16.50
C PRO A 234 5.14 3.40 -15.55
N PRO A 235 4.62 4.62 -15.53
CA PRO A 235 5.07 5.63 -14.59
C PRO A 235 4.86 5.17 -13.15
N SER A 236 5.86 5.40 -12.30
CA SER A 236 5.77 5.14 -10.87
C SER A 236 5.52 6.43 -10.10
N TYR A 237 4.78 6.31 -9.03
CA TYR A 237 4.53 7.38 -8.08
C TYR A 237 5.05 6.92 -6.73
N GLN A 238 5.96 7.67 -6.14
CA GLN A 238 6.62 7.35 -4.90
C GLN A 238 6.41 8.49 -3.91
N TRP A 239 6.05 8.16 -2.71
CA TRP A 239 5.89 9.09 -1.60
C TRP A 239 7.07 8.97 -0.63
N PRO A 240 7.27 9.91 0.28
CA PRO A 240 6.44 11.07 0.60
C PRO A 240 6.57 12.21 -0.40
N LYS A 241 5.50 12.95 -0.56
CA LYS A 241 5.43 14.13 -1.41
C LYS A 241 5.81 15.38 -0.63
N ALA A 242 6.49 16.33 -1.28
CA ALA A 242 6.79 17.62 -0.64
C ALA A 242 5.50 18.39 -0.34
N ARG A 243 5.38 18.95 0.87
CA ARG A 243 4.19 19.68 1.36
C ARG A 243 3.73 20.84 0.47
N SER A 244 4.64 21.43 -0.30
CA SER A 244 4.32 22.56 -1.19
C SER A 244 3.59 22.19 -2.44
N ARG A 245 3.28 20.90 -2.67
CA ARG A 245 2.61 20.42 -3.88
C ARG A 245 1.14 20.11 -3.61
N SER A 246 0.35 20.19 -4.68
CA SER A 246 -1.04 19.77 -4.66
C SER A 246 -1.20 18.27 -4.34
N ASP A 247 -2.38 17.89 -3.90
CA ASP A 247 -2.75 16.50 -3.75
C ASP A 247 -2.57 15.75 -5.08
N THR A 248 -1.76 14.72 -5.05
CA THR A 248 -1.42 13.92 -6.25
C THR A 248 -2.64 13.27 -6.88
N TRP A 249 -3.59 12.79 -6.06
CA TRP A 249 -4.82 12.19 -6.56
C TRP A 249 -5.71 13.22 -7.24
N VAL A 250 -5.78 14.45 -6.70
CA VAL A 250 -6.46 15.58 -7.37
C VAL A 250 -5.77 15.90 -8.69
N ASP A 251 -4.45 15.86 -8.75
CA ASP A 251 -3.69 16.08 -9.99
C ASP A 251 -4.02 15.01 -11.04
N PHE A 252 -4.17 13.74 -10.66
CA PHE A 252 -4.60 12.68 -11.58
C PHE A 252 -6.01 12.93 -12.09
N LEU A 253 -6.93 13.28 -11.20
CA LEU A 253 -8.30 13.60 -11.55
C LEU A 253 -8.42 14.84 -12.45
N ASN A 254 -7.47 15.79 -12.38
CA ASN A 254 -7.43 16.96 -13.26
C ASN A 254 -7.18 16.60 -14.75
N ASN A 255 -6.63 15.40 -15.01
CA ASN A 255 -6.39 14.91 -16.36
C ASN A 255 -7.62 14.23 -17.00
N ILE A 256 -8.73 14.09 -16.27
CA ILE A 256 -9.95 13.39 -16.73
C ILE A 256 -10.94 14.41 -17.30
N LYS A 257 -11.52 14.09 -18.46
CA LYS A 257 -12.60 14.86 -19.09
C LYS A 257 -13.69 13.92 -19.59
N ALA A 258 -14.93 14.41 -19.61
CA ALA A 258 -16.04 13.68 -20.23
C ALA A 258 -15.84 13.51 -21.75
N PRO A 259 -16.27 12.41 -22.38
CA PRO A 259 -16.83 11.24 -21.74
C PRO A 259 -15.76 10.36 -21.08
N ALA A 260 -15.99 9.97 -19.84
CA ALA A 260 -15.14 9.04 -19.10
C ALA A 260 -15.95 8.32 -18.01
N THR A 261 -15.41 7.17 -17.58
CA THR A 261 -15.88 6.44 -16.41
C THR A 261 -14.70 6.23 -15.46
N ILE A 262 -14.93 6.45 -14.17
CA ILE A 262 -13.98 6.20 -13.09
C ILE A 262 -14.54 5.09 -12.22
N ASN A 263 -13.77 4.03 -11.99
CA ASN A 263 -14.07 2.99 -11.01
C ASN A 263 -13.00 3.03 -9.92
N ILE A 264 -13.44 3.04 -8.67
CA ILE A 264 -12.56 3.17 -7.49
C ILE A 264 -12.83 2.00 -6.56
N ALA A 265 -11.77 1.41 -5.99
CA ALA A 265 -11.84 0.58 -4.79
C ALA A 265 -10.87 1.19 -3.77
N MET A 266 -11.41 1.64 -2.62
CA MET A 266 -10.65 2.39 -1.63
C MET A 266 -10.99 1.93 -0.22
N PHE A 267 -9.95 1.43 0.48
CA PHE A 267 -10.08 0.94 1.84
C PHE A 267 -10.39 2.09 2.81
N GLN A 268 -9.51 3.10 2.87
CA GLN A 268 -9.62 4.15 3.86
C GLN A 268 -9.63 5.53 3.20
N TRP A 269 -10.57 6.38 3.64
CA TRP A 269 -10.73 7.73 3.11
C TRP A 269 -11.17 8.69 4.21
N THR A 270 -10.31 9.61 4.59
CA THR A 270 -10.62 10.60 5.60
C THR A 270 -10.84 11.98 5.02
N SER A 271 -11.58 12.82 5.76
CA SER A 271 -11.81 14.22 5.41
C SER A 271 -10.65 15.14 5.84
N HIS A 272 -9.67 14.60 6.54
CA HIS A 272 -8.53 15.35 7.03
C HIS A 272 -7.50 15.58 5.91
N GLY A 273 -7.07 16.83 5.75
CA GLY A 273 -5.98 17.22 4.88
C GLY A 273 -4.63 17.24 5.59
N GLU A 274 -3.83 18.29 5.33
CA GLU A 274 -2.61 18.53 6.10
C GLU A 274 -2.93 18.76 7.58
N PRO A 275 -1.95 18.57 8.51
CA PRO A 275 -2.16 18.84 9.92
C PRO A 275 -2.75 20.22 10.16
N GLY A 276 -3.93 20.26 10.81
CA GLY A 276 -4.69 21.49 11.05
C GLY A 276 -5.90 21.69 10.11
N ASP A 277 -5.98 21.00 8.99
CA ASP A 277 -7.17 21.01 8.10
C ASP A 277 -8.10 19.83 8.44
N GLN A 278 -9.10 20.09 9.26
CA GLN A 278 -10.07 19.07 9.71
C GLN A 278 -11.22 18.83 8.72
N ASN A 279 -11.27 19.54 7.59
CA ASN A 279 -12.36 19.48 6.63
C ASN A 279 -11.86 19.33 5.18
N TYR A 280 -10.76 18.60 4.99
CA TYR A 280 -10.21 18.38 3.67
C TYR A 280 -11.13 17.49 2.83
N LEU A 281 -11.79 18.08 1.87
CA LEU A 281 -12.71 17.41 0.96
C LEU A 281 -12.32 17.62 -0.53
N GLU A 282 -11.06 17.90 -0.81
CA GLU A 282 -10.63 18.23 -2.18
C GLU A 282 -10.85 17.07 -3.16
N LEU A 283 -10.55 15.82 -2.75
CA LEU A 283 -10.83 14.64 -3.57
C LEU A 283 -12.33 14.44 -3.81
N PRO A 284 -13.22 14.42 -2.78
CA PRO A 284 -14.65 14.33 -2.99
C PRO A 284 -15.21 15.50 -3.85
N LYS A 285 -14.76 16.73 -3.60
CA LYS A 285 -15.17 17.91 -4.41
C LYS A 285 -14.76 17.74 -5.88
N LYS A 286 -13.55 17.24 -6.13
CA LYS A 286 -13.09 17.01 -7.50
C LYS A 286 -13.91 15.94 -8.21
N LEU A 287 -14.25 14.84 -7.54
CA LEU A 287 -15.13 13.79 -8.09
C LEU A 287 -16.51 14.35 -8.42
N VAL A 288 -17.12 15.11 -7.49
CA VAL A 288 -18.44 15.76 -7.73
C VAL A 288 -18.36 16.75 -8.91
N SER A 289 -17.29 17.52 -9.02
CA SER A 289 -17.08 18.42 -10.16
C SER A 289 -17.00 17.66 -11.49
N LEU A 290 -16.26 16.54 -11.54
CA LEU A 290 -16.18 15.69 -12.73
C LEU A 290 -17.52 15.06 -13.08
N ALA A 291 -18.25 14.55 -12.09
CA ALA A 291 -19.60 14.02 -12.29
C ALA A 291 -20.56 15.05 -12.86
N GLY A 292 -20.44 16.32 -12.45
CA GLY A 292 -21.19 17.45 -13.00
C GLY A 292 -20.90 17.72 -14.48
N THR A 293 -19.75 17.28 -15.02
CA THR A 293 -19.43 17.37 -16.45
C THR A 293 -19.87 16.13 -17.25
N GLY A 294 -20.49 15.14 -16.61
CA GLY A 294 -20.96 13.92 -17.26
C GLY A 294 -20.02 12.72 -17.13
N VAL A 295 -18.95 12.81 -16.34
CA VAL A 295 -18.12 11.65 -15.98
C VAL A 295 -18.91 10.74 -15.05
N LYS A 296 -18.94 9.43 -15.33
CA LYS A 296 -19.56 8.42 -14.46
C LYS A 296 -18.55 7.93 -13.44
N ILE A 297 -18.97 7.79 -12.19
CA ILE A 297 -18.06 7.45 -11.08
C ILE A 297 -18.72 6.36 -10.22
N HIS A 298 -18.03 5.22 -10.09
CA HIS A 298 -18.48 4.08 -9.30
C HIS A 298 -17.42 3.78 -8.24
N ILE A 299 -17.83 3.72 -6.97
CA ILE A 299 -16.92 3.66 -5.83
C ILE A 299 -17.28 2.48 -4.93
N LEU A 300 -16.32 1.61 -4.70
CA LEU A 300 -16.35 0.58 -3.67
C LEU A 300 -15.53 1.07 -2.48
N ILE A 301 -16.10 1.00 -1.29
CA ILE A 301 -15.47 1.41 -0.04
C ILE A 301 -15.61 0.34 1.03
N THR A 302 -14.82 0.45 2.07
CA THR A 302 -15.06 -0.14 3.37
C THR A 302 -15.64 0.94 4.26
N ALA A 303 -16.98 1.00 4.38
CA ALA A 303 -17.68 2.16 4.93
C ALA A 303 -17.21 2.56 6.34
N ALA A 304 -16.88 1.58 7.19
CA ALA A 304 -16.35 1.83 8.53
C ALA A 304 -14.97 2.51 8.56
N GLN A 305 -14.30 2.61 7.40
CA GLN A 305 -12.98 3.23 7.22
C GLN A 305 -13.04 4.54 6.42
N VAL A 306 -14.24 5.00 6.10
CA VAL A 306 -14.47 6.23 5.34
C VAL A 306 -15.27 7.22 6.19
N ASP A 307 -14.73 8.41 6.41
CA ASP A 307 -15.37 9.44 7.22
C ASP A 307 -16.80 9.76 6.74
N ASP A 308 -17.71 9.95 7.67
CA ASP A 308 -19.12 10.32 7.40
C ASP A 308 -19.25 11.56 6.53
N SER A 309 -18.38 12.54 6.70
CA SER A 309 -18.35 13.77 5.89
C SER A 309 -18.04 13.46 4.42
N VAL A 310 -17.12 12.52 4.13
CA VAL A 310 -16.79 12.06 2.77
C VAL A 310 -17.99 11.31 2.19
N GLN A 311 -18.53 10.34 2.93
CA GLN A 311 -19.68 9.56 2.49
C GLN A 311 -20.89 10.45 2.21
N SER A 312 -21.21 11.35 3.13
CA SER A 312 -22.35 12.27 3.01
C SER A 312 -22.18 13.23 1.84
N TYR A 313 -20.96 13.67 1.57
CA TYR A 313 -20.67 14.57 0.45
C TYR A 313 -20.88 13.89 -0.92
N LEU A 314 -20.57 12.59 -1.02
CA LEU A 314 -20.68 11.81 -2.27
C LEU A 314 -22.07 11.21 -2.48
N LYS A 315 -22.83 10.93 -1.41
CA LYS A 315 -24.16 10.31 -1.50
C LYS A 315 -25.16 11.19 -2.29
N ASN A 316 -26.03 10.51 -3.04
CA ASN A 316 -27.13 11.15 -3.81
C ASN A 316 -26.68 12.19 -4.85
N ARG A 317 -25.47 12.06 -5.37
CA ARG A 317 -24.97 12.89 -6.48
C ARG A 317 -25.25 12.20 -7.82
N ALA A 318 -25.70 12.98 -8.80
CA ALA A 318 -25.85 12.46 -10.16
C ALA A 318 -24.50 11.94 -10.68
N ASN A 319 -24.51 10.80 -11.35
CA ASN A 319 -23.34 10.12 -11.90
C ASN A 319 -22.32 9.63 -10.86
N ILE A 320 -22.66 9.55 -9.59
CA ILE A 320 -21.83 8.96 -8.53
C ILE A 320 -22.61 7.85 -7.82
N ASP A 321 -22.04 6.63 -7.81
CA ASP A 321 -22.53 5.51 -7.04
C ASP A 321 -21.47 5.10 -6.01
N VAL A 322 -21.87 4.95 -4.74
CA VAL A 322 -20.98 4.53 -3.64
C VAL A 322 -21.57 3.29 -2.98
N HIS A 323 -20.76 2.24 -2.86
CA HIS A 323 -21.14 0.95 -2.31
C HIS A 323 -20.16 0.48 -1.24
N ASP A 324 -20.72 0.01 -0.11
CA ASP A 324 -19.96 -0.64 0.96
C ASP A 324 -19.71 -2.11 0.61
N THR A 325 -18.44 -2.51 0.60
CA THR A 325 -18.03 -3.90 0.33
C THR A 325 -18.05 -4.79 1.56
N THR A 326 -18.30 -4.24 2.74
CA THR A 326 -18.29 -4.96 4.01
C THR A 326 -19.31 -6.10 4.01
N ARG A 327 -18.87 -7.33 4.33
CA ARG A 327 -19.70 -8.54 4.29
C ARG A 327 -19.43 -9.48 5.44
N GLY A 328 -20.53 -10.06 5.94
CA GLY A 328 -20.49 -11.00 7.05
C GLY A 328 -19.95 -10.36 8.33
N THR A 329 -20.14 -11.03 9.45
CA THR A 329 -19.58 -10.62 10.73
C THR A 329 -19.03 -11.83 11.49
N ASP A 330 -17.94 -11.62 12.20
CA ASP A 330 -17.40 -12.60 13.14
C ASP A 330 -18.26 -12.65 14.43
N ALA A 331 -17.88 -13.51 15.37
CA ALA A 331 -18.57 -13.65 16.67
C ALA A 331 -18.51 -12.36 17.53
N ASN A 332 -17.61 -11.43 17.23
CA ASN A 332 -17.45 -10.16 17.92
C ASN A 332 -18.19 -9.01 17.19
N GLY A 333 -18.82 -9.30 16.04
CA GLY A 333 -19.51 -8.33 15.22
C GLY A 333 -18.63 -7.57 14.23
N ASN A 334 -17.35 -7.94 14.05
CA ASN A 334 -16.46 -7.34 13.09
C ASN A 334 -16.70 -7.90 11.68
N ALA A 335 -16.39 -7.11 10.66
CA ALA A 335 -16.48 -7.54 9.28
C ALA A 335 -15.61 -8.75 8.99
N LEU A 336 -16.18 -9.78 8.34
CA LEU A 336 -15.42 -10.92 7.87
C LEU A 336 -14.67 -10.62 6.56
N HIS A 337 -15.31 -9.86 5.66
CA HIS A 337 -14.74 -9.52 4.36
C HIS A 337 -14.99 -8.06 4.00
N TYR A 338 -13.99 -7.40 3.41
CA TYR A 338 -14.03 -5.99 3.02
C TYR A 338 -12.96 -5.68 1.97
N THR A 339 -13.11 -4.60 1.21
CA THR A 339 -12.03 -4.15 0.32
C THR A 339 -10.89 -3.51 1.12
N HIS A 340 -9.67 -3.96 0.87
CA HIS A 340 -8.44 -3.31 1.31
C HIS A 340 -7.66 -2.76 0.11
N ASP A 341 -8.29 -2.76 -1.05
CA ASP A 341 -7.73 -2.18 -2.26
C ASP A 341 -7.53 -0.67 -2.16
N LYS A 342 -6.57 -0.17 -2.92
CA LYS A 342 -6.31 1.23 -3.15
C LYS A 342 -6.00 1.39 -4.64
N TYR A 343 -7.06 1.35 -5.45
CA TYR A 343 -6.91 1.61 -6.87
C TYR A 343 -8.03 2.50 -7.44
N MET A 344 -7.68 3.18 -8.50
CA MET A 344 -8.60 3.96 -9.33
C MET A 344 -8.36 3.60 -10.79
N MET A 345 -9.44 3.32 -11.51
CA MET A 345 -9.41 3.05 -12.94
C MET A 345 -10.14 4.14 -13.72
N VAL A 346 -9.59 4.49 -14.87
CA VAL A 346 -10.19 5.46 -15.79
C VAL A 346 -10.35 4.83 -17.17
N SER A 347 -11.56 4.88 -17.70
CA SER A 347 -11.84 4.58 -19.11
C SER A 347 -12.46 5.79 -19.78
N GLY A 348 -11.89 6.26 -20.90
CA GLY A 348 -12.39 7.44 -21.63
C GLY A 348 -11.31 8.46 -21.89
N ASN A 349 -11.63 9.75 -21.77
CA ASN A 349 -10.66 10.82 -22.04
C ASN A 349 -9.77 11.06 -20.81
N TYR A 350 -8.47 10.77 -20.97
CA TYR A 350 -7.45 10.99 -19.96
C TYR A 350 -6.21 11.66 -20.56
N ALA A 351 -5.72 12.74 -19.94
CA ALA A 351 -4.52 13.48 -20.35
C ALA A 351 -4.51 13.87 -21.86
N GLY A 352 -5.66 14.25 -22.39
CA GLY A 352 -5.82 14.62 -23.80
C GLY A 352 -5.96 13.45 -24.77
N THR A 353 -5.89 12.21 -24.30
CA THR A 353 -6.05 11.02 -25.14
C THR A 353 -7.44 10.41 -24.93
N ALA A 354 -8.20 10.28 -26.02
CA ALA A 354 -9.50 9.61 -26.01
C ALA A 354 -9.36 8.08 -25.87
N ASN A 355 -10.40 7.44 -25.36
CA ASN A 355 -10.47 5.97 -25.18
C ASN A 355 -9.31 5.37 -24.37
N SER A 356 -8.71 6.17 -23.51
CA SER A 356 -7.66 5.72 -22.61
C SER A 356 -8.17 4.63 -21.65
N ARG A 357 -7.26 3.75 -21.25
CA ARG A 357 -7.44 2.77 -20.19
C ARG A 357 -6.28 2.94 -19.23
N VAL A 358 -6.56 3.44 -18.04
CA VAL A 358 -5.54 3.79 -17.05
C VAL A 358 -5.94 3.21 -15.70
N VAL A 359 -4.98 2.63 -14.99
CA VAL A 359 -5.13 2.13 -13.63
C VAL A 359 -4.06 2.76 -12.75
N PHE A 360 -4.46 3.26 -11.60
CA PHE A 360 -3.57 3.65 -10.50
C PHE A 360 -3.77 2.64 -9.38
N VAL A 361 -2.70 1.99 -8.94
CA VAL A 361 -2.76 0.92 -7.93
C VAL A 361 -1.56 0.97 -7.02
N GLY A 362 -1.78 0.73 -5.72
CA GLY A 362 -0.68 0.68 -4.76
C GLY A 362 -1.11 0.60 -3.31
N SER A 363 -0.35 1.27 -2.47
CA SER A 363 -0.52 1.22 -1.02
C SER A 363 -1.29 2.41 -0.44
N SER A 364 -1.44 3.51 -1.18
CA SER A 364 -1.92 4.79 -0.67
C SER A 364 -3.42 4.83 -0.38
N ASN A 365 -3.77 4.94 0.89
CA ASN A 365 -5.11 5.34 1.28
C ASN A 365 -5.36 6.83 0.96
N TRP A 366 -6.63 7.20 0.77
CA TRP A 366 -7.02 8.61 0.60
C TRP A 366 -7.22 9.28 1.97
N THR A 367 -6.15 9.31 2.74
CA THR A 367 -6.08 9.89 4.08
C THR A 367 -4.99 10.94 4.14
N SER A 368 -4.99 11.77 5.17
CA SER A 368 -3.90 12.73 5.43
C SER A 368 -2.54 12.01 5.44
N ASN A 369 -2.45 10.88 6.15
CA ASN A 369 -1.20 10.12 6.21
C ASN A 369 -0.83 9.53 4.85
N GLY A 370 -1.76 8.90 4.13
CA GLY A 370 -1.49 8.27 2.84
C GLY A 370 -1.12 9.28 1.73
N ILE A 371 -1.63 10.52 1.82
CA ILE A 371 -1.37 11.55 0.80
C ILE A 371 -0.11 12.38 1.14
N TRP A 372 0.17 12.63 2.42
CA TRP A 372 1.14 13.64 2.82
C TRP A 372 2.28 13.14 3.73
N HIS A 373 2.08 12.05 4.48
CA HIS A 373 2.96 11.74 5.61
C HIS A 373 3.65 10.38 5.53
N ASN A 374 3.00 9.37 4.97
CA ASN A 374 3.57 8.03 4.88
C ASN A 374 4.60 7.90 3.76
N ASP A 375 5.49 6.92 3.88
CA ASP A 375 6.18 6.36 2.73
C ASP A 375 5.21 5.43 2.00
N GLU A 376 4.83 5.77 0.79
CA GLU A 376 3.85 5.04 -0.02
C GLU A 376 4.43 4.65 -1.38
N SER A 377 3.74 3.77 -2.08
CA SER A 377 4.12 3.34 -3.42
C SER A 377 2.90 2.99 -4.25
N ASP A 378 2.73 3.67 -5.39
CA ASP A 378 1.68 3.40 -6.36
C ASP A 378 2.26 3.35 -7.78
N LEU A 379 1.61 2.60 -8.65
CA LEU A 379 1.90 2.51 -10.07
C LEU A 379 0.74 3.08 -10.88
N LYS A 380 1.08 3.75 -11.98
CA LYS A 380 0.15 4.02 -13.07
C LYS A 380 0.41 3.03 -14.18
N LEU A 381 -0.59 2.26 -14.53
CA LEU A 381 -0.59 1.31 -15.63
C LEU A 381 -1.46 1.85 -16.77
N VAL A 382 -1.03 1.67 -18.00
CA VAL A 382 -1.76 2.13 -19.18
C VAL A 382 -1.98 0.97 -20.14
N GLY A 383 -3.18 0.90 -20.68
CA GLY A 383 -3.56 -0.10 -21.70
C GLY A 383 -4.60 -1.09 -21.22
N GLN A 384 -5.26 -1.71 -22.21
CA GLN A 384 -6.38 -2.64 -22.00
C GLN A 384 -5.96 -3.86 -21.17
N SER A 385 -4.79 -4.43 -21.44
CA SER A 385 -4.28 -5.63 -20.76
C SER A 385 -4.08 -5.44 -19.25
N SER A 386 -3.81 -4.21 -18.81
CA SER A 386 -3.76 -3.88 -17.39
C SER A 386 -5.14 -3.54 -16.83
N TYR A 387 -5.97 -2.84 -17.61
CA TYR A 387 -7.28 -2.35 -17.19
C TYR A 387 -8.30 -3.48 -16.96
N ASP A 388 -8.41 -4.42 -17.89
CA ASP A 388 -9.45 -5.47 -17.86
C ASP A 388 -9.38 -6.38 -16.62
N PRO A 389 -8.21 -6.84 -16.16
CA PRO A 389 -8.13 -7.61 -14.92
C PRO A 389 -8.63 -6.84 -13.70
N PHE A 390 -8.31 -5.53 -13.59
CA PHE A 390 -8.82 -4.69 -12.50
C PHE A 390 -10.33 -4.48 -12.60
N MET A 391 -10.86 -4.33 -13.83
CA MET A 391 -12.30 -4.21 -14.03
C MET A 391 -13.02 -5.50 -13.64
N THR A 392 -12.44 -6.65 -13.93
CA THR A 392 -12.97 -7.96 -13.52
C THR A 392 -13.00 -8.09 -12.00
N ASP A 393 -11.92 -7.72 -11.32
CA ASP A 393 -11.84 -7.72 -9.87
C ASP A 393 -12.88 -6.77 -9.24
N TRP A 394 -12.94 -5.52 -9.73
CA TRP A 394 -13.91 -4.54 -9.28
C TRP A 394 -15.35 -5.05 -9.40
N GLN A 395 -15.69 -5.68 -10.55
CA GLN A 395 -17.00 -6.24 -10.80
C GLN A 395 -17.30 -7.43 -9.87
N ASN A 396 -16.32 -8.28 -9.62
CA ASN A 396 -16.46 -9.40 -8.67
C ASN A 396 -16.77 -8.91 -7.25
N GLN A 397 -16.06 -7.89 -6.78
CA GLN A 397 -16.34 -7.28 -5.48
C GLN A 397 -17.74 -6.63 -5.46
N TYR A 398 -18.10 -5.88 -6.51
CA TYR A 398 -19.42 -5.26 -6.66
C TYR A 398 -20.54 -6.31 -6.67
N ASP A 399 -20.41 -7.37 -7.44
CA ASP A 399 -21.46 -8.40 -7.54
C ASP A 399 -21.71 -9.10 -6.21
N ARG A 400 -20.67 -9.29 -5.43
CA ARG A 400 -20.76 -9.90 -4.10
C ARG A 400 -21.39 -9.01 -3.05
N CYS A 401 -21.09 -7.71 -3.01
CA CYS A 401 -21.70 -6.79 -2.05
C CYS A 401 -23.07 -6.30 -2.48
N CYS A 402 -23.28 -6.10 -3.78
CA CYS A 402 -24.26 -5.15 -4.26
C CYS A 402 -25.08 -5.66 -5.48
N GLY A 403 -24.71 -6.81 -6.05
CA GLY A 403 -25.35 -7.41 -7.23
C GLY A 403 -26.83 -7.79 -7.03
N THR A 404 -27.53 -8.08 -8.13
CA THR A 404 -28.97 -8.32 -8.16
C THR A 404 -29.44 -9.52 -7.32
N ALA A 405 -28.59 -10.56 -7.14
CA ALA A 405 -28.89 -11.70 -6.27
C ALA A 405 -28.94 -11.30 -4.78
N THR A 406 -28.13 -10.33 -4.38
CA THR A 406 -28.13 -9.74 -3.03
C THR A 406 -29.29 -8.79 -2.80
N ARG A 407 -29.87 -8.21 -3.88
CA ARG A 407 -31.04 -7.34 -3.77
C ARG A 407 -32.30 -8.05 -3.28
N GLN A 408 -32.46 -9.35 -3.55
CA GLN A 408 -33.63 -10.13 -3.11
C GLN A 408 -33.55 -10.60 -1.65
N LEU A 409 -32.34 -10.83 -1.13
CA LEU A 409 -32.11 -11.14 0.29
C LEU A 409 -32.07 -9.88 1.17
N GLY A 410 -31.95 -8.71 0.58
CA GLY A 410 -31.48 -7.49 1.23
C GLY A 410 -32.54 -6.44 1.60
N ALA A 411 -33.84 -6.63 1.35
CA ALA A 411 -34.82 -5.62 1.78
C ALA A 411 -35.03 -5.61 3.30
N GLU A 412 -35.01 -6.78 3.94
CA GLU A 412 -35.09 -6.89 5.39
C GLU A 412 -33.75 -6.60 6.10
N GLN A 413 -32.64 -7.07 5.56
CA GLN A 413 -31.29 -6.78 6.08
C GLN A 413 -30.81 -5.33 5.86
N ARG A 414 -31.35 -4.62 4.86
CA ARG A 414 -31.04 -3.19 4.62
C ARG A 414 -31.64 -2.27 5.68
N ALA A 415 -32.79 -2.61 6.24
CA ALA A 415 -33.37 -1.86 7.34
C ALA A 415 -32.57 -2.02 8.64
N GLU A 416 -31.94 -3.19 8.85
CA GLU A 416 -31.04 -3.46 9.97
C GLU A 416 -29.63 -2.90 9.74
N LYS A 417 -29.13 -2.93 8.51
CA LYS A 417 -27.79 -2.45 8.11
C LYS A 417 -27.67 -0.92 8.09
N ALA A 418 -28.77 -0.21 7.86
CA ALA A 418 -28.82 1.26 7.94
C ALA A 418 -28.64 1.80 9.38
N ALA A 419 -28.63 0.92 10.38
CA ALA A 419 -28.57 1.30 11.79
C ALA A 419 -27.18 1.10 12.43
N ARG A 420 -26.23 0.38 11.80
CA ARG A 420 -24.88 0.15 12.37
C ARG A 420 -23.86 -0.09 11.27
N GLU A 421 -22.81 0.73 11.23
CA GLU A 421 -21.58 0.40 10.51
C GLU A 421 -20.97 -0.87 11.13
N ILE A 422 -20.62 -1.84 10.28
CA ILE A 422 -19.97 -3.07 10.75
C ILE A 422 -18.49 -2.72 10.99
N PRO A 423 -17.99 -2.75 12.24
CA PRO A 423 -16.61 -2.40 12.53
C PRO A 423 -15.64 -3.42 11.93
N ILE A 424 -14.44 -2.99 11.63
CA ILE A 424 -13.33 -3.87 11.33
C ILE A 424 -12.58 -4.13 12.64
N ASP A 425 -12.14 -5.37 12.85
CA ASP A 425 -11.33 -5.72 14.03
C ASP A 425 -10.09 -4.80 14.06
N PRO A 426 -9.86 -4.03 15.13
CA PRO A 426 -8.71 -3.15 15.25
C PRO A 426 -7.36 -3.85 15.01
N ARG A 427 -7.27 -5.15 15.27
CA ARG A 427 -6.07 -5.96 14.99
C ARG A 427 -5.83 -6.13 13.49
N GLN A 428 -6.88 -6.16 12.68
CA GLN A 428 -6.78 -6.22 11.21
C GLN A 428 -6.37 -4.88 10.60
N LEU A 429 -6.59 -3.78 11.32
CA LEU A 429 -6.15 -2.43 10.90
C LEU A 429 -4.66 -2.18 11.19
N GLN A 430 -4.11 -2.91 12.18
CA GLN A 430 -2.69 -2.84 12.55
C GLN A 430 -1.83 -3.86 11.80
N GLU A 431 -2.45 -4.80 11.12
CA GLU A 431 -1.82 -5.79 10.24
C GLU A 431 -1.91 -5.34 8.77
#